data_dad8b5a9985f61004aff3cfbaa07f5b6
#
_entry.id   dad8b5a9985f61004aff3cfbaa07f5b6
#
_cell.length_a   1.000
_cell.length_b   1.000
_cell.length_c   1.000
_cell.angle_alpha   90.00
_cell.angle_beta   90.00
_cell.angle_gamma   90.00
#
_symmetry.space_group_name_H-M   'P 1'
#
loop_
_entity.id
_entity.type
_entity.pdbx_description
1 polymer ?
#
loop_
_entity_poly.entity_id
_entity_poly.type
_entity_poly.pdbx_seq_one_letter_code
_entity_poly.pdbx_strand_id
1 'polypeptide(L)'
;VMLRVTTRLAHSRAGVVCTEKRAQNEVALPSNLRQFVLLPAIARRQYKQLLEKQAVMEQDSNESGFNKYFEGTDKKLGIITCGLAYNYLKENYNNETIPYPVLKISQYPLPIAMIQKIYDECDEILVMEEGYPIVEELLKGLLATGKPIHGRLDGTLPRDGELNPNIAAKAVGRPFEVGAPIPELVQARPPKLCDGCPHWDSFRALNEAMSGYEKGRVFGDIGCYTLSATPPLNSINSTVDMGASITMAIGAADAGLYPAVACIGDSTFKHSGMTGLLDAVNNN
;
A
#
# COMPACT_ATOMS: atom_id res chain seq x y z
N VAL A 1 -2.33 15.46 7.35
CA VAL A 1 -3.01 14.73 6.28
C VAL A 1 -2.12 13.57 5.84
N MET A 2 -2.68 12.38 5.73
CA MET A 2 -2.00 11.19 5.21
C MET A 2 -2.60 10.84 3.84
N LEU A 3 -1.75 10.71 2.83
CA LEU A 3 -2.14 10.28 1.48
C LEU A 3 -1.73 8.81 1.31
N ARG A 4 -2.70 7.96 0.96
CA ARG A 4 -2.45 6.57 0.58
C ARG A 4 -2.46 6.48 -0.93
N VAL A 5 -1.39 5.99 -1.50
CA VAL A 5 -1.23 5.83 -2.95
C VAL A 5 -0.78 4.40 -3.27
N THR A 6 -1.19 3.90 -4.44
CA THR A 6 -0.68 2.64 -4.97
C THR A 6 0.66 2.86 -5.67
N THR A 7 1.44 1.81 -5.83
CA THR A 7 2.72 1.85 -6.57
C THR A 7 2.53 2.38 -8.00
N ARG A 8 1.46 1.98 -8.67
CA ARG A 8 1.11 2.47 -10.01
C ARG A 8 0.94 3.99 -10.01
N LEU A 9 0.19 4.54 -9.05
CA LEU A 9 -0.03 5.99 -8.97
C LEU A 9 1.27 6.74 -8.67
N ALA A 10 2.11 6.21 -7.76
CA ALA A 10 3.39 6.80 -7.40
C ALA A 10 4.39 6.85 -8.59
N HIS A 11 4.30 5.90 -9.53
CA HIS A 11 5.15 5.83 -10.71
C HIS A 11 4.50 6.41 -11.98
N SER A 12 3.24 6.83 -11.92
CA SER A 12 2.54 7.40 -13.06
C SER A 12 2.98 8.85 -13.34
N ARG A 13 2.77 9.29 -14.57
CA ARG A 13 2.95 10.68 -14.96
C ARG A 13 1.67 11.16 -15.64
N ALA A 14 1.24 12.36 -15.27
CA ALA A 14 0.07 13.01 -15.86
C ALA A 14 0.32 14.49 -16.04
N GLY A 15 -0.34 15.09 -17.02
CA GLY A 15 -0.42 16.56 -17.14
C GLY A 15 -1.30 17.11 -16.01
N VAL A 16 -0.80 18.08 -15.28
CA VAL A 16 -1.52 18.74 -14.19
C VAL A 16 -1.67 20.23 -14.51
N VAL A 17 -2.89 20.72 -14.42
CA VAL A 17 -3.14 22.16 -14.51
C VAL A 17 -2.75 22.77 -13.16
N CYS A 18 -1.73 23.63 -13.18
CA CYS A 18 -1.32 24.35 -11.98
C CYS A 18 -2.36 25.41 -11.65
N THR A 19 -2.79 25.43 -10.40
CA THR A 19 -3.62 26.51 -9.85
C THR A 19 -2.72 27.58 -9.23
N GLU A 20 -3.30 28.72 -8.90
CA GLU A 20 -2.58 29.78 -8.17
C GLU A 20 -2.04 29.25 -6.83
N LYS A 21 -0.87 29.74 -6.44
CA LYS A 21 -0.22 29.36 -5.20
C LYS A 21 -1.07 29.85 -4.03
N ARG A 22 -1.49 28.94 -3.18
CA ARG A 22 -2.16 29.30 -1.91
C ARG A 22 -1.14 29.89 -0.94
N ALA A 23 -1.60 30.84 -0.13
CA ALA A 23 -0.81 31.36 0.98
C ALA A 23 -0.46 30.22 1.94
N GLN A 24 0.75 30.23 2.43
CA GLN A 24 1.18 29.30 3.47
C GLN A 24 0.47 29.64 4.79
N ASN A 25 0.01 28.62 5.50
CA ASN A 25 -0.52 28.81 6.85
C ASN A 25 0.58 29.32 7.79
N GLU A 26 0.22 30.14 8.73
CA GLU A 26 1.16 30.56 9.77
C GLU A 26 1.60 29.34 10.59
N VAL A 27 2.91 29.26 10.82
CA VAL A 27 3.48 28.25 11.70
C VAL A 27 3.36 28.74 13.13
N ALA A 28 2.61 28.02 13.94
CA ALA A 28 2.40 28.35 15.35
C ALA A 28 2.79 27.18 16.24
N LEU A 29 3.33 27.48 17.40
CA LEU A 29 3.54 26.50 18.45
C LEU A 29 2.19 26.07 19.03
N PRO A 30 2.05 24.80 19.49
CA PRO A 30 0.83 24.34 20.12
C PRO A 30 0.55 25.13 21.40
N SER A 31 -0.69 25.57 21.59
CA SER A 31 -1.12 26.26 22.79
C SER A 31 -0.97 25.43 24.06
N ASN A 32 -1.08 24.11 23.93
CA ASN A 32 -0.83 23.14 24.99
C ASN A 32 0.50 22.42 24.73
N LEU A 33 1.57 22.84 25.38
CA LEU A 33 2.91 22.28 25.23
C LEU A 33 3.02 20.78 25.56
N ARG A 34 2.05 20.24 26.31
CA ARG A 34 2.01 18.81 26.68
C ARG A 34 1.16 17.95 25.73
N GLN A 35 0.55 18.53 24.71
CA GLN A 35 -0.36 17.76 23.84
C GLN A 35 0.34 16.61 23.09
N PHE A 36 1.65 16.70 22.88
CA PHE A 36 2.43 15.63 22.22
C PHE A 36 3.20 14.72 23.20
N VAL A 37 2.97 14.87 24.50
CA VAL A 37 3.62 14.05 25.53
C VAL A 37 2.73 12.86 25.87
N LEU A 38 3.22 11.63 25.61
CA LEU A 38 2.48 10.37 25.77
C LEU A 38 2.59 9.76 27.18
N LEU A 39 2.57 10.57 28.23
CA LEU A 39 2.40 10.06 29.57
C LEU A 39 0.99 9.46 29.74
N PRO A 40 0.81 8.37 30.54
CA PRO A 40 -0.47 7.64 30.62
C PRO A 40 -1.68 8.53 30.93
N ALA A 41 -1.54 9.51 31.82
CA ALA A 41 -2.63 10.44 32.17
C ALA A 41 -2.99 11.36 31.00
N ILE A 42 -1.99 11.83 30.25
CA ILE A 42 -2.18 12.70 29.08
C ILE A 42 -2.77 11.89 27.92
N ALA A 43 -2.22 10.70 27.65
CA ALA A 43 -2.69 9.79 26.60
C ALA A 43 -4.17 9.44 26.80
N ARG A 44 -4.59 9.07 28.02
CA ARG A 44 -6.00 8.78 28.33
C ARG A 44 -6.93 9.95 28.03
N ARG A 45 -6.52 11.17 28.38
CA ARG A 45 -7.32 12.38 28.09
C ARG A 45 -7.41 12.62 26.59
N GLN A 46 -6.29 12.52 25.89
CA GLN A 46 -6.27 12.71 24.42
C GLN A 46 -7.05 11.63 23.69
N TYR A 47 -7.03 10.38 24.17
CA TYR A 47 -7.84 9.31 23.62
C TYR A 47 -9.34 9.59 23.75
N LYS A 48 -9.80 10.14 24.88
CA LYS A 48 -11.18 10.61 25.01
C LYS A 48 -11.53 11.67 23.97
N GLN A 49 -10.66 12.67 23.81
CA GLN A 49 -10.86 13.72 22.79
C GLN A 49 -10.86 13.15 21.37
N LEU A 50 -10.03 12.12 21.09
CA LEU A 50 -10.04 11.43 19.80
C LEU A 50 -11.37 10.71 19.56
N LEU A 51 -11.90 10.03 20.57
CA LEU A 51 -13.22 9.36 20.48
C LEU A 51 -14.34 10.36 20.20
N GLU A 52 -14.33 11.51 20.86
CA GLU A 52 -15.30 12.60 20.60
C GLU A 52 -15.20 13.14 19.17
N LYS A 53 -13.99 13.22 18.63
CA LYS A 53 -13.73 13.67 17.25
C LYS A 53 -14.14 12.64 16.18
N GLN A 54 -14.29 11.37 16.52
CA GLN A 54 -14.64 10.35 15.52
C GLN A 54 -15.96 10.70 14.80
N ALA A 55 -16.98 11.11 15.52
CA ALA A 55 -18.28 11.50 14.95
C ALA A 55 -18.14 12.70 13.99
N VAL A 56 -17.33 13.71 14.36
CA VAL A 56 -17.06 14.86 13.50
C VAL A 56 -16.30 14.47 12.25
N MET A 57 -15.29 13.62 12.38
CA MET A 57 -14.52 13.11 11.22
C MET A 57 -15.39 12.28 10.28
N GLU A 58 -16.33 11.50 10.82
CA GLU A 58 -17.30 10.74 10.01
C GLU A 58 -18.26 11.67 9.27
N GLN A 59 -18.77 12.70 9.95
CA GLN A 59 -19.59 13.73 9.31
C GLN A 59 -18.83 14.45 8.20
N ASP A 60 -17.60 14.89 8.47
CA ASP A 60 -16.72 15.49 7.47
C ASP A 60 -16.50 14.55 6.26
N SER A 61 -16.34 13.26 6.51
CA SER A 61 -16.17 12.27 5.46
C SER A 61 -17.41 12.12 4.57
N ASN A 62 -18.60 12.29 5.13
CA ASN A 62 -19.85 12.28 4.35
C ASN A 62 -20.08 13.59 3.58
N GLU A 63 -19.62 14.73 4.08
CA GLU A 63 -19.99 16.07 3.58
C GLU A 63 -18.89 16.77 2.79
N SER A 64 -17.63 16.39 2.93
CA SER A 64 -16.47 17.08 2.33
C SER A 64 -16.46 17.15 0.79
N GLY A 65 -17.23 16.28 0.13
CA GLY A 65 -17.25 16.16 -1.32
C GLY A 65 -16.08 15.37 -1.93
N PHE A 66 -15.15 14.86 -1.12
CA PHE A 66 -14.13 13.92 -1.58
C PHE A 66 -14.72 12.53 -1.81
N ASN A 67 -15.59 12.06 -0.92
CA ASN A 67 -16.44 10.92 -1.15
C ASN A 67 -17.65 11.35 -1.97
N LYS A 68 -18.02 10.55 -2.96
CA LYS A 68 -19.10 10.92 -3.88
C LYS A 68 -20.01 9.74 -4.15
N TYR A 69 -21.30 10.00 -4.03
CA TYR A 69 -22.35 9.09 -4.44
C TYR A 69 -22.88 9.50 -5.82
N PHE A 70 -22.91 8.56 -6.75
CA PHE A 70 -23.49 8.74 -8.08
C PHE A 70 -24.72 7.85 -8.16
N GLU A 71 -25.84 8.46 -8.53
CA GLU A 71 -27.10 7.73 -8.73
C GLU A 71 -27.01 6.81 -9.94
N GLY A 72 -27.70 5.68 -9.87
CA GLY A 72 -27.88 4.74 -10.95
C GLY A 72 -29.33 4.28 -11.06
N THR A 73 -29.75 3.92 -12.25
CA THR A 73 -31.14 3.47 -12.55
C THR A 73 -31.33 1.99 -12.28
N ASP A 74 -30.27 1.19 -12.38
CA ASP A 74 -30.30 -0.26 -12.11
C ASP A 74 -29.82 -0.53 -10.68
N LYS A 75 -30.74 -0.91 -9.81
CA LYS A 75 -30.49 -1.17 -8.40
C LYS A 75 -30.13 -2.64 -8.10
N LYS A 76 -29.98 -3.49 -9.12
CA LYS A 76 -29.52 -4.87 -8.91
C LYS A 76 -28.12 -4.92 -8.32
N LEU A 77 -27.26 -3.97 -8.70
CA LEU A 77 -25.88 -3.92 -8.25
C LEU A 77 -25.51 -2.53 -7.76
N GLY A 78 -25.03 -2.39 -6.54
CA GLY A 78 -24.37 -1.19 -6.03
C GLY A 78 -22.84 -1.38 -6.11
N ILE A 79 -22.13 -0.37 -6.55
CA ILE A 79 -20.67 -0.47 -6.72
C ILE A 79 -19.96 0.49 -5.76
N ILE A 80 -19.13 -0.04 -4.87
CA ILE A 80 -18.26 0.74 -3.98
C ILE A 80 -16.84 0.68 -4.55
N THR A 81 -16.25 1.84 -4.83
CA THR A 81 -14.91 1.94 -5.40
C THR A 81 -13.98 2.70 -4.47
N CYS A 82 -12.75 2.22 -4.31
CA CYS A 82 -11.72 2.89 -3.53
C CYS A 82 -10.54 3.31 -4.42
N GLY A 83 -10.14 4.59 -4.31
CA GLY A 83 -8.98 5.11 -5.04
C GLY A 83 -9.07 4.98 -6.56
N LEU A 84 -8.06 4.38 -7.19
CA LEU A 84 -7.97 4.21 -8.66
C LEU A 84 -9.03 3.27 -9.24
N ALA A 85 -9.62 2.39 -8.43
CA ALA A 85 -10.65 1.47 -8.91
C ALA A 85 -11.85 2.21 -9.55
N TYR A 86 -12.15 3.42 -9.07
CA TYR A 86 -13.16 4.28 -9.70
C TYR A 86 -12.79 4.65 -11.14
N ASN A 87 -11.53 4.96 -11.40
CA ASN A 87 -11.08 5.33 -12.73
C ASN A 87 -11.15 4.13 -13.68
N TYR A 88 -10.76 2.95 -13.22
CA TYR A 88 -10.86 1.70 -14.00
C TYR A 88 -12.32 1.35 -14.33
N LEU A 89 -13.23 1.54 -13.38
CA LEU A 89 -14.66 1.37 -13.65
C LEU A 89 -15.14 2.38 -14.70
N LYS A 90 -14.82 3.67 -14.52
CA LYS A 90 -15.27 4.75 -15.40
C LYS A 90 -14.75 4.60 -16.83
N GLU A 91 -13.53 4.14 -17.01
CA GLU A 91 -12.90 3.94 -18.31
C GLU A 91 -13.69 2.97 -19.21
N ASN A 92 -14.37 1.99 -18.61
CA ASN A 92 -15.22 1.05 -19.35
C ASN A 92 -16.52 1.66 -19.88
N TYR A 93 -16.87 2.88 -19.48
CA TYR A 93 -18.11 3.54 -19.88
C TYR A 93 -17.91 4.71 -20.86
N ASN A 94 -16.67 5.09 -21.21
CA ASN A 94 -16.31 6.02 -22.32
C ASN A 94 -17.28 7.21 -22.49
N ASN A 95 -17.63 7.93 -21.43
CA ASN A 95 -18.65 8.98 -21.37
C ASN A 95 -20.12 8.51 -21.32
N GLU A 96 -20.38 7.23 -21.38
CA GLU A 96 -21.71 6.69 -21.05
C GLU A 96 -21.97 6.83 -19.55
N THR A 97 -23.23 6.90 -19.19
CA THR A 97 -23.63 6.86 -17.79
C THR A 97 -23.54 5.44 -17.25
N ILE A 98 -22.91 5.27 -16.10
CA ILE A 98 -22.89 3.98 -15.38
C ILE A 98 -24.33 3.71 -14.90
N PRO A 99 -24.95 2.58 -15.28
CA PRO A 99 -26.33 2.33 -14.92
C PRO A 99 -26.54 2.05 -13.44
N TYR A 100 -25.52 1.64 -12.73
CA TYR A 100 -25.54 1.25 -11.31
C TYR A 100 -25.25 2.43 -10.39
N PRO A 101 -25.79 2.46 -9.16
CA PRO A 101 -25.29 3.36 -8.13
C PRO A 101 -23.81 3.11 -7.86
N VAL A 102 -23.03 4.18 -7.77
CA VAL A 102 -21.59 4.10 -7.49
C VAL A 102 -21.24 4.99 -6.30
N LEU A 103 -20.65 4.40 -5.27
CA LEU A 103 -20.01 5.14 -4.19
C LEU A 103 -18.50 5.16 -4.41
N LYS A 104 -17.94 6.35 -4.64
CA LYS A 104 -16.50 6.57 -4.71
C LYS A 104 -15.99 6.97 -3.32
N ILE A 105 -15.14 6.14 -2.73
CA ILE A 105 -14.46 6.41 -1.45
C ILE A 105 -13.05 6.94 -1.73
N SER A 106 -12.78 8.15 -1.25
CA SER A 106 -11.48 8.84 -1.41
C SER A 106 -10.96 9.40 -0.09
N GLN A 107 -11.77 9.40 0.96
CA GLN A 107 -11.47 9.94 2.28
C GLN A 107 -11.95 8.98 3.37
N TYR A 108 -11.16 8.87 4.43
CA TYR A 108 -11.50 8.17 5.68
C TYR A 108 -11.76 9.17 6.81
N PRO A 109 -12.52 8.80 7.83
CA PRO A 109 -13.18 7.50 8.06
C PRO A 109 -14.16 7.14 6.95
N LEU A 110 -14.60 5.89 6.90
CA LEU A 110 -15.59 5.47 5.90
C LEU A 110 -16.87 6.31 6.01
N PRO A 111 -17.46 6.76 4.88
CA PRO A 111 -18.69 7.54 4.86
C PRO A 111 -19.92 6.64 5.13
N ILE A 112 -20.18 6.33 6.40
CA ILE A 112 -21.16 5.32 6.82
C ILE A 112 -22.55 5.61 6.24
N ALA A 113 -22.99 6.86 6.25
CA ALA A 113 -24.31 7.21 5.71
C ALA A 113 -24.43 6.91 4.20
N MET A 114 -23.36 7.19 3.43
CA MET A 114 -23.35 6.87 1.99
C MET A 114 -23.28 5.36 1.74
N ILE A 115 -22.52 4.64 2.57
CA ILE A 115 -22.42 3.18 2.52
C ILE A 115 -23.79 2.56 2.85
N GLN A 116 -24.43 3.04 3.90
CA GLN A 116 -25.76 2.56 4.27
C GLN A 116 -26.77 2.80 3.15
N LYS A 117 -26.73 3.99 2.52
CA LYS A 117 -27.61 4.32 1.40
C LYS A 117 -27.46 3.30 0.25
N ILE A 118 -26.25 3.06 -0.24
CA ILE A 118 -26.03 2.12 -1.36
C ILE A 118 -26.39 0.68 -0.97
N TYR A 119 -26.10 0.31 0.29
CA TYR A 119 -26.47 -1.00 0.81
C TYR A 119 -27.99 -1.20 0.84
N ASP A 120 -28.75 -0.20 1.25
CA ASP A 120 -30.22 -0.31 1.36
C ASP A 120 -30.91 -0.27 -0.01
N GLU A 121 -30.38 0.53 -0.94
CA GLU A 121 -30.97 0.72 -2.26
C GLU A 121 -30.71 -0.41 -3.26
N CYS A 122 -29.66 -1.21 -3.08
CA CYS A 122 -29.23 -2.21 -4.07
C CYS A 122 -29.41 -3.64 -3.56
N ASP A 123 -29.63 -4.58 -4.49
CA ASP A 123 -29.81 -6.00 -4.15
C ASP A 123 -28.46 -6.66 -3.78
N GLU A 124 -27.40 -6.33 -4.50
CA GLU A 124 -26.05 -6.86 -4.33
C GLU A 124 -25.03 -5.71 -4.30
N ILE A 125 -23.88 -5.93 -3.68
CA ILE A 125 -22.81 -4.94 -3.61
C ILE A 125 -21.51 -5.51 -4.21
N LEU A 126 -20.90 -4.74 -5.09
CA LEU A 126 -19.56 -5.01 -5.60
C LEU A 126 -18.58 -4.01 -4.99
N VAL A 127 -17.55 -4.51 -4.29
CA VAL A 127 -16.49 -3.69 -3.73
C VAL A 127 -15.23 -3.81 -4.59
N MET A 128 -14.83 -2.70 -5.18
CA MET A 128 -13.61 -2.58 -5.99
C MET A 128 -12.54 -1.82 -5.21
N GLU A 129 -11.58 -2.52 -4.65
CA GLU A 129 -10.45 -1.94 -3.92
C GLU A 129 -9.14 -2.66 -4.23
N GLU A 130 -8.03 -1.94 -4.15
CA GLU A 130 -6.69 -2.50 -4.38
C GLU A 130 -5.98 -2.82 -3.07
N GLY A 131 -5.15 -3.86 -3.11
CA GLY A 131 -4.46 -4.37 -1.95
C GLY A 131 -5.36 -5.24 -1.08
N TYR A 132 -5.33 -5.01 0.22
CA TYR A 132 -6.15 -5.75 1.16
C TYR A 132 -7.62 -5.31 1.11
N PRO A 133 -8.58 -6.24 1.08
CA PRO A 133 -10.02 -5.94 0.93
C PRO A 133 -10.65 -5.47 2.25
N ILE A 134 -10.28 -4.28 2.72
CA ILE A 134 -10.72 -3.75 4.02
C ILE A 134 -12.22 -3.43 4.02
N VAL A 135 -12.70 -2.74 2.98
CA VAL A 135 -14.11 -2.33 2.91
C VAL A 135 -15.00 -3.55 2.72
N GLU A 136 -14.60 -4.48 1.88
CA GLU A 136 -15.33 -5.74 1.69
C GLU A 136 -15.45 -6.54 3.00
N GLU A 137 -14.34 -6.69 3.74
CA GLU A 137 -14.36 -7.39 5.03
C GLU A 137 -15.25 -6.72 6.07
N LEU A 138 -15.21 -5.38 6.15
CA LEU A 138 -16.06 -4.63 7.08
C LEU A 138 -17.55 -4.78 6.75
N LEU A 139 -17.91 -4.78 5.45
CA LEU A 139 -19.28 -4.94 5.01
C LEU A 139 -19.80 -6.38 5.20
N LYS A 140 -18.97 -7.36 4.90
CA LYS A 140 -19.34 -8.78 5.12
C LYS A 140 -19.44 -9.11 6.60
N GLY A 141 -18.58 -8.50 7.42
CA GLY A 141 -18.44 -8.89 8.82
C GLY A 141 -17.93 -10.32 8.98
N LEU A 142 -17.79 -10.76 10.22
CA LEU A 142 -17.26 -12.09 10.54
C LEU A 142 -18.17 -13.24 10.06
N LEU A 143 -19.46 -13.05 10.14
CA LEU A 143 -20.45 -14.11 9.87
C LEU A 143 -20.96 -14.12 8.42
N ALA A 144 -20.59 -13.13 7.62
CA ALA A 144 -21.06 -12.99 6.23
C ALA A 144 -22.59 -13.13 6.06
N THR A 145 -23.34 -12.61 7.02
CA THR A 145 -24.82 -12.60 7.00
C THR A 145 -25.32 -11.33 6.30
N GLY A 146 -26.31 -11.43 5.46
CA GLY A 146 -26.91 -10.29 4.78
C GLY A 146 -26.97 -10.49 3.27
N LYS A 147 -27.04 -9.36 2.55
CA LYS A 147 -27.10 -9.43 1.07
C LYS A 147 -25.74 -9.82 0.45
N PRO A 148 -25.74 -10.32 -0.80
CA PRO A 148 -24.53 -10.67 -1.48
C PRO A 148 -23.58 -9.45 -1.62
N ILE A 149 -22.33 -9.65 -1.24
CA ILE A 149 -21.25 -8.68 -1.38
C ILE A 149 -20.13 -9.35 -2.14
N HIS A 150 -19.83 -8.81 -3.31
CA HIS A 150 -18.82 -9.34 -4.23
C HIS A 150 -17.56 -8.49 -4.19
N GLY A 151 -16.41 -9.11 -4.41
CA GLY A 151 -15.13 -8.42 -4.43
C GLY A 151 -13.95 -9.38 -4.56
N ARG A 152 -12.89 -9.11 -3.82
CA ARG A 152 -11.69 -9.95 -3.82
C ARG A 152 -11.84 -11.23 -2.99
N LEU A 153 -12.70 -11.23 -1.99
CA LEU A 153 -12.84 -12.36 -1.08
C LEU A 153 -13.63 -13.51 -1.70
N ASP A 154 -14.56 -13.23 -2.60
CA ASP A 154 -15.33 -14.26 -3.31
C ASP A 154 -14.78 -14.60 -4.70
N GLY A 155 -13.70 -13.93 -5.14
CA GLY A 155 -13.05 -14.15 -6.42
C GLY A 155 -13.68 -13.42 -7.61
N THR A 156 -14.69 -12.57 -7.40
CA THR A 156 -15.23 -11.68 -8.45
C THR A 156 -14.14 -10.76 -8.99
N LEU A 157 -13.27 -10.28 -8.11
CA LEU A 157 -12.03 -9.59 -8.45
C LEU A 157 -10.82 -10.50 -8.09
N PRO A 158 -9.68 -10.41 -8.80
CA PRO A 158 -8.47 -11.14 -8.43
C PRO A 158 -8.06 -10.86 -6.98
N ARG A 159 -7.70 -11.91 -6.23
CA ARG A 159 -7.30 -11.79 -4.82
C ARG A 159 -6.00 -11.01 -4.65
N ASP A 160 -5.11 -11.09 -5.62
CA ASP A 160 -3.80 -10.44 -5.66
C ASP A 160 -3.64 -9.55 -6.91
N GLY A 161 -2.53 -8.83 -6.97
CA GLY A 161 -2.20 -7.95 -8.08
C GLY A 161 -3.00 -6.66 -8.13
N GLU A 162 -2.69 -5.87 -9.14
CA GLU A 162 -3.34 -4.59 -9.41
C GLU A 162 -4.65 -4.79 -10.18
N LEU A 163 -5.61 -3.90 -9.95
CA LEU A 163 -6.78 -3.79 -10.81
C LEU A 163 -6.42 -3.10 -12.13
N ASN A 164 -7.25 -3.30 -13.13
CA ASN A 164 -7.19 -2.61 -14.40
C ASN A 164 -8.59 -2.52 -15.01
N PRO A 165 -8.79 -1.75 -16.10
CA PRO A 165 -10.10 -1.59 -16.73
C PRO A 165 -10.75 -2.90 -17.16
N ASN A 166 -9.99 -3.86 -17.68
CA ASN A 166 -10.53 -5.15 -18.14
C ASN A 166 -11.08 -5.99 -16.97
N ILE A 167 -10.37 -5.98 -15.83
CA ILE A 167 -10.85 -6.64 -14.61
C ILE A 167 -12.15 -5.98 -14.12
N ALA A 168 -12.20 -4.65 -14.13
CA ALA A 168 -13.41 -3.91 -13.77
C ALA A 168 -14.57 -4.22 -14.73
N ALA A 169 -14.31 -4.24 -16.04
CA ALA A 169 -15.31 -4.60 -17.06
C ALA A 169 -15.89 -5.99 -16.81
N LYS A 170 -15.03 -6.98 -16.58
CA LYS A 170 -15.44 -8.36 -16.29
C LYS A 170 -16.34 -8.43 -15.05
N ALA A 171 -16.01 -7.70 -13.98
CA ALA A 171 -16.77 -7.72 -12.74
C ALA A 171 -18.19 -7.13 -12.87
N VAL A 172 -18.38 -6.17 -13.80
CA VAL A 172 -19.70 -5.56 -14.08
C VAL A 172 -20.36 -6.14 -15.34
N GLY A 173 -19.85 -7.24 -15.89
CA GLY A 173 -20.42 -7.94 -17.04
C GLY A 173 -20.32 -7.15 -18.37
N ARG A 174 -19.39 -6.21 -18.51
CA ARG A 174 -19.17 -5.50 -19.79
C ARG A 174 -18.18 -6.25 -20.68
N PRO A 175 -18.38 -6.20 -21.99
CA PRO A 175 -17.37 -6.66 -22.94
C PRO A 175 -16.11 -5.77 -22.84
N PHE A 176 -14.96 -6.37 -23.03
CA PHE A 176 -13.68 -5.65 -23.09
C PHE A 176 -12.82 -6.23 -24.20
N GLU A 177 -11.99 -5.39 -24.79
CA GLU A 177 -11.03 -5.83 -25.79
C GLU A 177 -9.80 -6.41 -25.08
N VAL A 178 -9.42 -7.61 -25.48
CA VAL A 178 -8.12 -8.15 -25.11
C VAL A 178 -7.08 -7.31 -25.84
N GLY A 179 -6.19 -6.68 -25.09
CA GLY A 179 -5.14 -5.83 -25.68
C GLY A 179 -4.34 -6.57 -26.76
N ALA A 180 -3.70 -5.82 -27.63
CA ALA A 180 -2.82 -6.41 -28.64
C ALA A 180 -1.74 -7.27 -27.96
N PRO A 181 -1.32 -8.40 -28.59
CA PRO A 181 -0.24 -9.18 -28.05
C PRO A 181 1.02 -8.33 -27.88
N ILE A 182 1.73 -8.56 -26.78
CA ILE A 182 2.97 -7.83 -26.53
C ILE A 182 3.96 -8.14 -27.67
N PRO A 183 4.41 -7.12 -28.44
CA PRO A 183 5.37 -7.35 -29.53
C PRO A 183 6.66 -8.01 -28.99
N GLU A 184 7.26 -8.90 -29.75
CA GLU A 184 8.51 -9.57 -29.39
C GLU A 184 9.67 -8.58 -29.09
N LEU A 185 9.59 -7.38 -29.65
CA LEU A 185 10.55 -6.31 -29.36
C LEU A 185 10.49 -5.80 -27.92
N VAL A 186 9.35 -5.99 -27.23
CA VAL A 186 9.18 -5.58 -25.83
C VAL A 186 9.79 -6.64 -24.92
N GLN A 187 10.94 -6.29 -24.34
CA GLN A 187 11.61 -7.15 -23.37
C GLN A 187 11.29 -6.72 -21.94
N ALA A 188 11.15 -7.69 -21.05
CA ALA A 188 11.05 -7.43 -19.62
C ALA A 188 12.30 -6.67 -19.13
N ARG A 189 12.08 -5.64 -18.32
CA ARG A 189 13.17 -4.84 -17.70
C ARG A 189 13.10 -5.00 -16.19
N PRO A 190 13.52 -6.15 -15.66
CA PRO A 190 13.57 -6.32 -14.21
C PRO A 190 14.53 -5.29 -13.62
N PRO A 191 14.29 -4.80 -12.41
CA PRO A 191 15.22 -3.92 -11.73
C PRO A 191 16.58 -4.63 -11.58
N LYS A 192 17.64 -3.92 -11.90
CA LYS A 192 19.03 -4.40 -11.78
C LYS A 192 19.93 -3.28 -11.29
N LEU A 193 21.08 -3.64 -10.76
CA LEU A 193 22.15 -2.69 -10.46
C LEU A 193 22.59 -1.98 -11.75
N CYS A 194 22.85 -0.67 -11.65
CA CYS A 194 23.30 0.13 -12.78
C CYS A 194 24.65 -0.38 -13.32
N ASP A 195 24.90 -0.16 -14.59
CA ASP A 195 26.20 -0.47 -15.19
C ASP A 195 27.27 0.42 -14.57
N GLY A 196 28.39 -0.14 -14.15
CA GLY A 196 29.47 0.57 -13.42
C GLY A 196 29.15 0.90 -11.96
N CYS A 197 28.07 0.36 -11.40
CA CYS A 197 27.74 0.57 -10.00
C CYS A 197 28.77 -0.13 -9.07
N PRO A 198 29.32 0.55 -8.05
CA PRO A 198 30.32 -0.04 -7.15
C PRO A 198 29.78 -1.21 -6.31
N HIS A 199 28.46 -1.37 -6.20
CA HIS A 199 27.87 -2.54 -5.57
C HIS A 199 28.25 -3.86 -6.26
N TRP A 200 28.53 -3.84 -7.57
CA TRP A 200 29.01 -5.03 -8.28
C TRP A 200 30.30 -5.59 -7.68
N ASP A 201 31.27 -4.72 -7.41
CA ASP A 201 32.56 -5.14 -6.87
C ASP A 201 32.42 -5.58 -5.41
N SER A 202 31.65 -4.83 -4.62
CA SER A 202 31.40 -5.18 -3.21
C SER A 202 30.73 -6.56 -3.07
N PHE A 203 29.70 -6.85 -3.89
CA PHE A 203 29.00 -8.12 -3.78
C PHE A 203 29.73 -9.29 -4.44
N ARG A 204 30.59 -9.05 -5.43
CA ARG A 204 31.50 -10.08 -5.92
C ARG A 204 32.50 -10.49 -4.85
N ALA A 205 33.15 -9.48 -4.19
CA ALA A 205 34.05 -9.75 -3.08
C ALA A 205 33.35 -10.47 -1.91
N LEU A 206 32.11 -10.06 -1.59
CA LEU A 206 31.32 -10.72 -0.56
C LEU A 206 31.02 -12.18 -0.94
N ASN A 207 30.63 -12.45 -2.18
CA ASN A 207 30.37 -13.81 -2.65
C ASN A 207 31.63 -14.67 -2.60
N GLU A 208 32.78 -14.11 -2.97
CA GLU A 208 34.08 -14.80 -2.88
C GLU A 208 34.39 -15.15 -1.41
N ALA A 209 34.26 -14.18 -0.50
CA ALA A 209 34.48 -14.40 0.93
C ALA A 209 33.51 -15.46 1.51
N MET A 210 32.27 -15.49 1.03
CA MET A 210 31.24 -16.42 1.51
C MET A 210 31.36 -17.82 0.87
N SER A 211 32.11 -18.00 -0.21
CA SER A 211 32.20 -19.25 -0.97
C SER A 211 32.73 -20.44 -0.16
N GLY A 212 33.50 -20.19 0.89
CA GLY A 212 34.01 -21.19 1.82
C GLY A 212 33.03 -21.63 2.91
N TYR A 213 31.82 -21.05 2.97
CA TYR A 213 30.86 -21.25 4.04
C TYR A 213 29.50 -21.75 3.49
N GLU A 214 29.32 -23.06 3.47
CA GLU A 214 28.10 -23.69 2.91
C GLU A 214 26.80 -23.18 3.59
N LYS A 215 26.83 -22.98 4.91
CA LYS A 215 25.68 -22.55 5.69
C LYS A 215 25.60 -21.03 5.90
N GLY A 216 26.64 -20.27 5.53
CA GLY A 216 26.68 -18.82 5.70
C GLY A 216 25.51 -18.13 4.97
N ARG A 217 25.00 -17.04 5.55
CA ARG A 217 23.92 -16.24 4.94
C ARG A 217 24.19 -14.75 5.07
N VAL A 218 23.72 -14.01 4.07
CA VAL A 218 23.79 -12.55 4.02
C VAL A 218 22.39 -11.98 4.15
N PHE A 219 22.19 -11.13 5.11
CA PHE A 219 20.96 -10.41 5.40
C PHE A 219 21.08 -8.98 4.91
N GLY A 220 20.18 -8.52 4.11
CA GLY A 220 20.16 -7.18 3.55
C GLY A 220 18.95 -6.38 4.01
N ASP A 221 19.04 -5.09 3.74
CA ASP A 221 17.97 -4.11 3.94
C ASP A 221 17.41 -3.62 2.61
N ILE A 222 16.72 -2.49 2.64
CA ILE A 222 16.11 -1.87 1.48
C ILE A 222 16.99 -0.74 0.94
N GLY A 223 17.48 -0.93 -0.25
CA GLY A 223 18.29 0.02 -1.00
C GLY A 223 18.70 -0.54 -2.38
N CYS A 224 19.49 0.18 -3.16
CA CYS A 224 19.96 -0.34 -4.45
C CYS A 224 20.71 -1.68 -4.32
N TYR A 225 21.43 -1.86 -3.23
CA TYR A 225 22.16 -3.09 -2.93
C TYR A 225 21.23 -4.32 -2.74
N THR A 226 19.96 -4.13 -2.41
CA THR A 226 18.95 -5.21 -2.37
C THR A 226 18.87 -5.97 -3.70
N LEU A 227 19.15 -5.28 -4.82
CA LEU A 227 19.13 -5.89 -6.16
C LEU A 227 20.21 -6.94 -6.36
N SER A 228 21.22 -7.00 -5.48
CA SER A 228 22.19 -8.09 -5.47
C SER A 228 21.63 -9.44 -5.01
N ALA A 229 20.40 -9.47 -4.50
CA ALA A 229 19.66 -10.71 -4.24
C ALA A 229 19.27 -11.46 -5.54
N THR A 230 19.33 -10.79 -6.69
CA THR A 230 18.96 -11.36 -7.98
C THR A 230 20.18 -11.82 -8.80
N PRO A 231 20.01 -12.67 -9.81
CA PRO A 231 21.08 -13.05 -10.73
C PRO A 231 21.73 -11.81 -11.39
N PRO A 232 23.03 -11.86 -11.69
CA PRO A 232 23.96 -12.99 -11.50
C PRO A 232 24.59 -13.06 -10.11
N LEU A 233 24.38 -12.07 -9.24
CA LEU A 233 25.04 -11.98 -7.95
C LEU A 233 24.50 -12.97 -6.91
N ASN A 234 23.20 -13.03 -6.72
CA ASN A 234 22.52 -13.90 -5.73
C ASN A 234 23.17 -13.80 -4.33
N SER A 235 23.63 -12.60 -3.94
CA SER A 235 24.45 -12.41 -2.76
C SER A 235 23.67 -12.28 -1.47
N ILE A 236 22.48 -11.66 -1.53
CA ILE A 236 21.64 -11.41 -0.37
C ILE A 236 20.57 -12.49 -0.29
N ASN A 237 20.40 -13.06 0.89
CA ASN A 237 19.49 -14.18 1.12
C ASN A 237 18.16 -13.78 1.76
N SER A 238 18.10 -12.61 2.39
CA SER A 238 16.87 -12.09 3.01
C SER A 238 16.86 -10.58 3.04
N THR A 239 15.70 -9.98 2.77
CA THR A 239 15.45 -8.55 2.93
C THR A 239 14.03 -8.36 3.44
N VAL A 240 13.82 -7.50 4.43
CA VAL A 240 12.50 -7.24 5.01
C VAL A 240 12.17 -5.75 4.99
N ASP A 241 12.86 -4.95 5.79
CA ASP A 241 12.65 -3.53 5.92
C ASP A 241 13.96 -2.77 6.20
N MET A 242 13.88 -1.46 6.32
CA MET A 242 15.05 -0.64 6.60
C MET A 242 15.54 -0.88 8.03
N GLY A 243 16.75 -1.40 8.18
CA GLY A 243 17.42 -1.65 9.47
C GLY A 243 17.35 -3.11 9.95
N ALA A 244 16.57 -3.95 9.32
CA ALA A 244 16.38 -5.33 9.75
C ALA A 244 17.59 -6.25 9.49
N SER A 245 18.53 -5.89 8.59
CA SER A 245 19.66 -6.75 8.26
C SER A 245 20.50 -7.13 9.47
N ILE A 246 20.82 -6.15 10.32
CA ILE A 246 21.67 -6.37 11.50
C ILE A 246 20.95 -7.26 12.51
N THR A 247 19.70 -6.95 12.84
CA THR A 247 18.92 -7.72 13.83
C THR A 247 18.61 -9.13 13.35
N MET A 248 18.35 -9.32 12.04
CA MET A 248 18.21 -10.65 11.46
C MET A 248 19.52 -11.44 11.54
N ALA A 249 20.68 -10.81 11.27
CA ALA A 249 21.96 -11.47 11.37
C ALA A 249 22.27 -11.89 12.80
N ILE A 250 21.96 -11.04 13.81
CA ILE A 250 22.07 -11.39 15.24
C ILE A 250 21.22 -12.62 15.54
N GLY A 251 19.93 -12.57 15.25
CA GLY A 251 19.04 -13.69 15.52
C GLY A 251 19.45 -14.99 14.81
N ALA A 252 20.02 -14.88 13.60
CA ALA A 252 20.54 -16.03 12.88
C ALA A 252 21.81 -16.59 13.55
N ALA A 253 22.72 -15.72 14.00
CA ALA A 253 23.92 -16.12 14.74
C ALA A 253 23.56 -16.80 16.08
N ASP A 254 22.62 -16.24 16.84
CA ASP A 254 22.09 -16.81 18.07
C ASP A 254 21.47 -18.21 17.85
N ALA A 255 20.87 -18.41 16.67
CA ALA A 255 20.35 -19.70 16.24
C ALA A 255 21.42 -20.67 15.72
N GLY A 256 22.71 -20.30 15.77
CA GLY A 256 23.83 -21.13 15.36
C GLY A 256 24.22 -21.05 13.88
N LEU A 257 23.74 -20.05 13.15
CA LEU A 257 24.14 -19.82 11.77
C LEU A 257 25.51 -19.11 11.72
N TYR A 258 26.47 -19.68 10.97
CA TYR A 258 27.80 -19.07 10.84
C TYR A 258 28.34 -19.21 9.41
N PRO A 259 28.88 -18.13 8.84
CA PRO A 259 28.73 -16.75 9.27
C PRO A 259 27.33 -16.20 9.00
N ALA A 260 26.84 -15.31 9.86
CA ALA A 260 25.68 -14.46 9.60
C ALA A 260 26.20 -13.04 9.32
N VAL A 261 25.97 -12.55 8.11
CA VAL A 261 26.54 -11.27 7.64
C VAL A 261 25.41 -10.28 7.39
N ALA A 262 25.47 -9.10 7.98
CA ALA A 262 24.55 -8.00 7.67
C ALA A 262 25.15 -7.08 6.60
N CYS A 263 24.31 -6.69 5.63
CA CYS A 263 24.66 -5.70 4.62
C CYS A 263 23.63 -4.57 4.68
N ILE A 264 24.08 -3.36 4.98
CA ILE A 264 23.23 -2.19 5.19
C ILE A 264 23.79 -0.97 4.46
N GLY A 265 22.90 -0.18 3.85
CA GLY A 265 23.27 1.10 3.23
C GLY A 265 23.41 2.21 4.26
N ASP A 266 24.18 3.25 3.93
CA ASP A 266 24.48 4.39 4.80
C ASP A 266 23.23 5.18 5.23
N SER A 267 22.30 5.38 4.32
CA SER A 267 21.02 6.04 4.62
C SER A 267 20.14 5.17 5.51
N THR A 268 20.03 3.89 5.19
CA THR A 268 19.27 2.91 5.97
C THR A 268 19.85 2.74 7.37
N PHE A 269 21.19 2.76 7.49
CA PHE A 269 21.87 2.72 8.78
C PHE A 269 21.49 3.89 9.69
N LYS A 270 21.48 5.11 9.14
CA LYS A 270 21.04 6.31 9.89
C LYS A 270 19.56 6.28 10.23
N HIS A 271 18.74 5.68 9.36
CA HIS A 271 17.30 5.57 9.58
C HIS A 271 16.96 4.66 10.76
N SER A 272 17.52 3.44 10.81
CA SER A 272 17.11 2.41 11.79
C SER A 272 18.19 1.37 12.12
N GLY A 273 19.39 1.47 11.55
CA GLY A 273 20.44 0.47 11.76
C GLY A 273 21.24 0.63 13.06
N MET A 274 21.30 1.85 13.62
CA MET A 274 22.16 2.12 14.79
C MET A 274 21.75 1.32 16.04
N THR A 275 20.45 1.19 16.29
CA THR A 275 19.97 0.39 17.43
C THR A 275 20.30 -1.08 17.28
N GLY A 276 20.16 -1.64 16.07
CA GLY A 276 20.57 -3.00 15.77
C GLY A 276 22.09 -3.22 15.96
N LEU A 277 22.92 -2.25 15.57
CA LEU A 277 24.36 -2.34 15.78
C LEU A 277 24.72 -2.31 17.27
N LEU A 278 24.08 -1.45 18.06
CA LEU A 278 24.28 -1.43 19.51
C LEU A 278 23.88 -2.76 20.15
N ASP A 279 22.78 -3.36 19.70
CA ASP A 279 22.35 -4.65 20.15
C ASP A 279 23.35 -5.76 19.79
N ALA A 280 23.87 -5.74 18.55
CA ALA A 280 24.93 -6.66 18.11
C ALA A 280 26.19 -6.57 18.99
N VAL A 281 26.61 -5.35 19.32
CA VAL A 281 27.79 -5.13 20.18
C VAL A 281 27.55 -5.61 21.61
N ASN A 282 26.34 -5.44 22.13
CA ASN A 282 26.01 -5.88 23.49
C ASN A 282 25.86 -7.42 23.63
N ASN A 283 25.55 -8.08 22.55
CA ASN A 283 25.38 -9.55 22.52
C ASN A 283 26.66 -10.31 22.09
N ASN A 284 27.78 -9.59 21.80
CA ASN A 284 29.05 -10.13 21.29
C ASN A 284 28.91 -10.80 19.91
#